data_2ea410f85ece8fc67ddc87a42aad0ba5
#
_entry.id   2ea410f85ece8fc67ddc87a42aad0ba5
#
_cell.length_a   1.000
_cell.length_b   1.000
_cell.length_c   1.000
_cell.angle_alpha   90.00
_cell.angle_beta   90.00
_cell.angle_gamma   90.00
#
_symmetry.space_group_name_H-M   'P 1'
#
loop_
_entity.id
_entity.type
_entity.pdbx_description
1 polymer ?
#
loop_
_entity_poly.entity_id
_entity_poly.type
_entity_poly.pdbx_seq_one_letter_code
_entity_poly.pdbx_strand_id
1 'polypeptide(L)'
;MSVVQTRAETLLERELDRFEEEHPRSAELAKRARSSLLAGVPMHWMVRWPGAFPVFAVEAQGARFRDVDGIEYVDFCLGDTGAMTGHSPEPVVREVAEQAARGLTLMLPSEEALWVGEELTRRFGLPRWQFAVTATDANRFAIRLARLITGRPKVLVFNWCYHGTVDETLATLRDGRVVAREGNLGPPVPLDTTTRVAEWNDVAALQRELEQRDIACVLTEPALTNIGIVHPEVGFHDALRELTRSTETLLILDETHTLCAGPDGYTGAHGLEPDMLTVGKAIGSGIASAAYGFTGEVAARVEAAIGRDESDVGGVGGTLAGNVLSLTAVRATLEHVLTEDAFERMIALGERFERGVQDAIDEHSLPWHVTRLGCRVEYLFRPERPVTGSDAAAAGDHLLDRLIHLYALNRGVLLTPFHNMALMSPATSEADVDQHTAVFRDAVGELTGSRPS
;
A
#
# COMPACT_ATOMS: atom_id res chain seq x y z
N MET A 1 -30.48 -6.99 -16.99
CA MET A 1 -29.27 -7.60 -16.40
C MET A 1 -28.68 -8.56 -17.42
N SER A 2 -27.35 -8.59 -17.53
CA SER A 2 -26.68 -9.59 -18.38
C SER A 2 -26.77 -10.98 -17.72
N VAL A 3 -26.64 -12.07 -18.51
CA VAL A 3 -26.63 -13.45 -17.99
C VAL A 3 -25.50 -13.62 -16.96
N VAL A 4 -24.35 -12.98 -17.18
CA VAL A 4 -23.20 -12.99 -16.26
C VAL A 4 -23.54 -12.32 -14.93
N GLN A 5 -24.24 -11.17 -14.95
CA GLN A 5 -24.62 -10.46 -13.73
C GLN A 5 -25.59 -11.28 -12.85
N THR A 6 -26.63 -11.88 -13.44
CA THR A 6 -27.57 -12.74 -12.70
C THR A 6 -26.86 -13.96 -12.10
N ARG A 7 -25.89 -14.52 -12.84
CA ARG A 7 -25.09 -15.65 -12.34
C ARG A 7 -24.18 -15.23 -11.21
N ALA A 8 -23.52 -14.07 -11.31
CA ALA A 8 -22.69 -13.52 -10.24
C ALA A 8 -23.47 -13.31 -8.94
N GLU A 9 -24.71 -12.77 -9.03
CA GLU A 9 -25.59 -12.61 -7.87
C GLU A 9 -25.93 -13.96 -7.21
N THR A 10 -26.32 -14.97 -8.02
CA THR A 10 -26.63 -16.32 -7.51
C THR A 10 -25.44 -17.01 -6.87
N LEU A 11 -24.25 -16.86 -7.47
CA LEU A 11 -23.01 -17.41 -6.90
C LEU A 11 -22.64 -16.71 -5.60
N LEU A 12 -22.78 -15.39 -5.53
CA LEU A 12 -22.50 -14.62 -4.32
C LEU A 12 -23.43 -15.03 -3.17
N GLU A 13 -24.72 -15.22 -3.41
CA GLU A 13 -25.67 -15.71 -2.41
C GLU A 13 -25.22 -17.07 -1.86
N ARG A 14 -24.90 -18.03 -2.74
CA ARG A 14 -24.38 -19.35 -2.33
C ARG A 14 -23.10 -19.25 -1.48
N GLU A 15 -22.17 -18.40 -1.88
CA GLU A 15 -20.91 -18.25 -1.14
C GLU A 15 -21.13 -17.54 0.21
N LEU A 16 -22.12 -16.66 0.33
CA LEU A 16 -22.49 -16.05 1.62
C LEU A 16 -23.09 -17.08 2.57
N ASP A 17 -24.00 -17.92 2.11
CA ASP A 17 -24.59 -19.00 2.93
C ASP A 17 -23.48 -19.93 3.44
N ARG A 18 -22.58 -20.35 2.56
CA ARG A 18 -21.43 -21.18 2.91
C ARG A 18 -20.52 -20.50 3.96
N PHE A 19 -20.22 -19.22 3.77
CA PHE A 19 -19.39 -18.45 4.70
C PHE A 19 -20.02 -18.43 6.11
N GLU A 20 -21.32 -18.18 6.21
CA GLU A 20 -22.02 -18.13 7.50
C GLU A 20 -22.04 -19.51 8.19
N GLU A 21 -22.22 -20.59 7.43
CA GLU A 21 -22.20 -21.95 7.95
C GLU A 21 -20.80 -22.36 8.47
N GLU A 22 -19.73 -21.97 7.79
CA GLU A 22 -18.35 -22.34 8.11
C GLU A 22 -17.72 -21.47 9.22
N HIS A 23 -18.30 -20.25 9.54
CA HIS A 23 -17.69 -19.30 10.49
C HIS A 23 -18.57 -18.96 11.71
N PRO A 24 -19.14 -19.93 12.44
CA PRO A 24 -20.08 -19.65 13.55
C PRO A 24 -19.42 -18.90 14.72
N ARG A 25 -18.14 -19.14 15.02
CA ARG A 25 -17.43 -18.47 16.11
C ARG A 25 -17.06 -17.03 15.72
N SER A 26 -16.65 -16.80 14.50
CA SER A 26 -16.42 -15.44 13.96
C SER A 26 -17.72 -14.63 14.00
N ALA A 27 -18.88 -15.22 13.65
CA ALA A 27 -20.19 -14.59 13.76
C ALA A 27 -20.53 -14.18 15.21
N GLU A 28 -20.29 -15.06 16.17
CA GLU A 28 -20.49 -14.78 17.61
C GLU A 28 -19.61 -13.61 18.07
N LEU A 29 -18.31 -13.64 17.72
CA LEU A 29 -17.36 -12.58 18.08
C LEU A 29 -17.71 -11.26 17.43
N ALA A 30 -18.09 -11.23 16.15
CA ALA A 30 -18.53 -10.04 15.44
C ALA A 30 -19.75 -9.38 16.11
N LYS A 31 -20.74 -10.20 16.54
CA LYS A 31 -21.89 -9.70 17.28
C LYS A 31 -21.48 -9.09 18.63
N ARG A 32 -20.60 -9.73 19.36
CA ARG A 32 -20.10 -9.29 20.67
C ARG A 32 -19.24 -8.04 20.55
N ALA A 33 -18.39 -7.94 19.53
CA ALA A 33 -17.47 -6.84 19.30
C ALA A 33 -18.20 -5.49 19.12
N ARG A 34 -19.42 -5.51 18.58
CA ARG A 34 -20.25 -4.30 18.40
C ARG A 34 -20.62 -3.58 19.72
N SER A 35 -20.49 -4.24 20.85
CA SER A 35 -20.77 -3.62 22.16
C SER A 35 -19.63 -2.72 22.66
N SER A 36 -18.42 -2.86 22.13
CA SER A 36 -17.21 -2.17 22.62
C SER A 36 -16.34 -1.56 21.52
N LEU A 37 -16.51 -1.97 20.27
CA LEU A 37 -15.75 -1.46 19.13
C LEU A 37 -16.68 -0.75 18.14
N LEU A 38 -16.23 0.38 17.62
CA LEU A 38 -16.93 1.10 16.56
C LEU A 38 -17.08 0.19 15.34
N ALA A 39 -18.31 0.00 14.85
CA ALA A 39 -18.67 -0.93 13.80
C ALA A 39 -18.27 -2.41 14.09
N GLY A 40 -17.86 -2.75 15.32
CA GLY A 40 -17.46 -4.11 15.72
C GLY A 40 -16.02 -4.50 15.31
N VAL A 41 -15.20 -3.54 14.93
CA VAL A 41 -13.82 -3.77 14.47
C VAL A 41 -12.84 -2.78 15.08
N PRO A 42 -11.56 -3.13 15.26
CA PRO A 42 -10.56 -2.22 15.82
C PRO A 42 -10.15 -1.11 14.84
N MET A 43 -10.35 -1.30 13.53
CA MET A 43 -10.06 -0.31 12.49
C MET A 43 -11.11 -0.42 11.38
N HIS A 44 -11.61 0.73 10.91
CA HIS A 44 -12.83 0.79 10.10
C HIS A 44 -12.75 0.01 8.77
N TRP A 45 -11.60 -0.11 8.14
CA TRP A 45 -11.45 -0.89 6.89
C TRP A 45 -11.77 -2.37 7.08
N MET A 46 -11.63 -2.89 8.29
CA MET A 46 -11.91 -4.31 8.61
C MET A 46 -13.40 -4.69 8.46
N VAL A 47 -14.32 -3.72 8.22
CA VAL A 47 -15.71 -4.02 7.84
C VAL A 47 -15.89 -4.32 6.35
N ARG A 48 -14.87 -4.13 5.53
CA ARG A 48 -14.96 -4.26 4.06
C ARG A 48 -14.68 -5.68 3.55
N TRP A 49 -14.52 -6.64 4.44
CA TRP A 49 -14.38 -8.04 4.04
C TRP A 49 -15.63 -8.55 3.29
N PRO A 50 -15.49 -9.46 2.31
CA PRO A 50 -16.59 -9.82 1.40
C PRO A 50 -17.73 -10.60 2.07
N GLY A 51 -17.47 -11.25 3.23
CA GLY A 51 -18.47 -12.02 4.00
C GLY A 51 -19.51 -11.16 4.72
N ALA A 52 -20.43 -11.79 5.42
CA ALA A 52 -21.46 -11.12 6.24
C ALA A 52 -20.88 -10.42 7.48
N PHE A 53 -19.71 -10.84 7.93
CA PHE A 53 -18.94 -10.31 9.05
C PHE A 53 -17.44 -10.60 8.84
N PRO A 54 -16.53 -9.89 9.56
CA PRO A 54 -15.11 -10.17 9.43
C PRO A 54 -14.71 -11.52 10.07
N VAL A 55 -13.75 -12.20 9.48
CA VAL A 55 -13.07 -13.36 10.07
C VAL A 55 -12.21 -12.88 11.23
N PHE A 56 -12.17 -13.64 12.32
CA PHE A 56 -11.35 -13.35 13.50
C PHE A 56 -10.11 -14.27 13.51
N ALA A 57 -8.94 -13.70 13.20
CA ALA A 57 -7.68 -14.44 13.20
C ALA A 57 -7.22 -14.78 14.63
N VAL A 58 -6.56 -15.94 14.78
CA VAL A 58 -5.95 -16.42 16.04
C VAL A 58 -4.43 -16.33 15.97
N GLU A 59 -3.86 -16.80 14.88
CA GLU A 59 -2.41 -16.85 14.69
C GLU A 59 -2.06 -16.70 13.20
N ALA A 60 -0.85 -16.23 12.93
CA ALA A 60 -0.32 -16.13 11.59
C ALA A 60 1.17 -16.42 11.58
N GLN A 61 1.64 -17.20 10.60
CA GLN A 61 3.04 -17.53 10.41
C GLN A 61 3.36 -17.71 8.92
N GLY A 62 4.47 -17.13 8.47
CA GLY A 62 4.87 -17.20 7.08
C GLY A 62 3.81 -16.58 6.16
N ALA A 63 3.35 -17.34 5.15
CA ALA A 63 2.33 -16.90 4.21
C ALA A 63 0.90 -17.36 4.60
N ARG A 64 0.67 -17.73 5.87
CA ARG A 64 -0.61 -18.30 6.30
C ARG A 64 -1.10 -17.73 7.61
N PHE A 65 -2.41 -17.73 7.79
CA PHE A 65 -3.03 -17.49 9.09
C PHE A 65 -4.15 -18.49 9.34
N ARG A 66 -4.55 -18.61 10.60
CA ARG A 66 -5.69 -19.43 11.05
C ARG A 66 -6.68 -18.56 11.82
N ASP A 67 -7.96 -18.81 11.59
CA ASP A 67 -9.04 -18.11 12.28
C ASP A 67 -9.54 -18.85 13.53
N VAL A 68 -10.49 -18.24 14.22
CA VAL A 68 -11.12 -18.80 15.44
C VAL A 68 -12.01 -20.01 15.16
N ASP A 69 -12.44 -20.23 13.93
CA ASP A 69 -13.22 -21.36 13.47
C ASP A 69 -12.33 -22.55 13.09
N GLY A 70 -11.00 -22.36 13.09
CA GLY A 70 -9.97 -23.37 12.84
C GLY A 70 -9.60 -23.51 11.37
N ILE A 71 -10.07 -22.63 10.52
CA ILE A 71 -9.79 -22.62 9.09
C ILE A 71 -8.42 -21.96 8.85
N GLU A 72 -7.61 -22.58 8.00
CA GLU A 72 -6.32 -22.06 7.56
C GLU A 72 -6.44 -21.41 6.18
N TYR A 73 -5.78 -20.28 6.00
CA TYR A 73 -5.78 -19.50 4.77
C TYR A 73 -4.36 -19.22 4.29
N VAL A 74 -4.15 -19.32 2.99
CA VAL A 74 -3.02 -18.67 2.32
C VAL A 74 -3.31 -17.17 2.26
N ASP A 75 -2.39 -16.35 2.74
CA ASP A 75 -2.56 -14.91 2.83
C ASP A 75 -1.77 -14.18 1.73
N PHE A 76 -2.48 -13.73 0.69
CA PHE A 76 -1.94 -12.83 -0.33
C PHE A 76 -2.29 -11.36 -0.06
N CYS A 77 -3.08 -11.06 0.98
CA CYS A 77 -3.30 -9.70 1.46
C CYS A 77 -2.08 -9.17 2.22
N LEU A 78 -1.46 -10.03 3.06
CA LEU A 78 -0.29 -9.70 3.88
C LEU A 78 -0.44 -8.35 4.58
N GLY A 79 -1.63 -8.14 5.20
CA GLY A 79 -1.94 -6.91 5.93
C GLY A 79 -1.86 -5.64 5.06
N ASP A 80 -2.25 -5.71 3.80
CA ASP A 80 -2.13 -4.63 2.83
C ASP A 80 -0.70 -4.07 2.79
N THR A 81 0.27 -4.93 2.48
CA THR A 81 1.72 -4.68 2.45
C THR A 81 2.41 -4.68 3.83
N GLY A 82 1.69 -4.46 4.93
CA GLY A 82 2.29 -4.41 6.28
C GLY A 82 3.03 -5.67 6.70
N ALA A 83 2.62 -6.83 6.19
CA ALA A 83 3.24 -8.13 6.40
C ALA A 83 3.86 -8.73 5.10
N MET A 84 4.32 -7.91 4.17
CA MET A 84 5.04 -8.37 2.95
C MET A 84 6.24 -9.27 3.29
N THR A 85 6.77 -9.19 4.48
CA THR A 85 7.82 -10.07 5.02
C THR A 85 7.37 -11.49 5.32
N GLY A 86 6.07 -11.79 5.18
CA GLY A 86 5.42 -12.90 5.83
C GLY A 86 5.14 -12.60 7.32
N HIS A 87 4.25 -13.38 7.90
CA HIS A 87 3.89 -13.27 9.30
C HIS A 87 4.98 -13.86 10.20
N SER A 88 5.27 -13.17 11.29
CA SER A 88 6.14 -13.66 12.37
C SER A 88 7.49 -14.21 11.88
N PRO A 89 8.26 -13.49 11.02
CA PRO A 89 9.57 -13.98 10.58
C PRO A 89 10.50 -14.12 11.78
N GLU A 90 11.10 -15.32 11.90
CA GLU A 90 11.86 -15.75 13.11
C GLU A 90 12.93 -14.72 13.53
N PRO A 91 13.77 -14.18 12.64
CA PRO A 91 14.79 -13.20 13.06
C PRO A 91 14.18 -11.96 13.74
N VAL A 92 13.06 -11.45 13.19
CA VAL A 92 12.40 -10.27 13.74
C VAL A 92 11.76 -10.57 15.09
N VAL A 93 11.06 -11.71 15.20
CA VAL A 93 10.42 -12.14 16.45
C VAL A 93 11.45 -12.26 17.57
N ARG A 94 12.60 -12.89 17.31
CA ARG A 94 13.67 -13.04 18.27
C ARG A 94 14.23 -11.71 18.76
N GLU A 95 14.62 -10.84 17.84
CA GLU A 95 15.24 -9.56 18.18
C GLU A 95 14.30 -8.58 18.86
N VAL A 96 13.04 -8.56 18.40
CA VAL A 96 11.97 -7.77 19.05
C VAL A 96 11.72 -8.25 20.48
N ALA A 97 11.68 -9.57 20.72
CA ALA A 97 11.49 -10.12 22.07
C ALA A 97 12.67 -9.78 23.00
N GLU A 98 13.91 -9.86 22.49
CA GLU A 98 15.11 -9.49 23.24
C GLU A 98 15.13 -7.99 23.56
N GLN A 99 14.79 -7.14 22.58
CA GLN A 99 14.72 -5.69 22.79
C GLN A 99 13.60 -5.29 23.75
N ALA A 100 12.46 -5.98 23.69
CA ALA A 100 11.35 -5.69 24.61
C ALA A 100 11.74 -5.87 26.09
N ALA A 101 12.67 -6.78 26.39
CA ALA A 101 13.21 -6.97 27.75
C ALA A 101 14.21 -5.88 28.17
N ARG A 102 14.72 -5.05 27.23
CA ARG A 102 15.73 -4.01 27.50
C ARG A 102 15.16 -2.57 27.47
N GLY A 103 13.91 -2.41 27.10
CA GLY A 103 13.23 -1.11 26.99
C GLY A 103 12.70 -0.85 25.58
N LEU A 104 11.65 -0.08 25.50
CA LEU A 104 10.89 0.13 24.25
C LEU A 104 11.02 1.56 23.71
N THR A 105 10.85 2.55 24.59
CA THR A 105 10.78 3.98 24.21
C THR A 105 11.58 4.78 25.21
N LEU A 106 12.75 5.27 24.80
CA LEU A 106 13.70 5.92 25.67
C LEU A 106 13.79 7.45 25.46
N MET A 107 13.26 7.99 24.38
CA MET A 107 13.48 9.38 23.91
C MET A 107 14.97 9.74 23.75
N LEU A 108 15.80 8.74 23.52
CA LEU A 108 17.23 8.85 23.27
C LEU A 108 17.55 8.08 21.99
N PRO A 109 18.53 8.53 21.19
CA PRO A 109 18.98 7.77 20.03
C PRO A 109 19.61 6.45 20.44
N SER A 110 19.50 5.45 19.56
CA SER A 110 20.09 4.11 19.72
C SER A 110 21.03 3.78 18.55
N GLU A 111 21.88 2.78 18.71
CA GLU A 111 22.73 2.27 17.63
C GLU A 111 21.89 1.71 16.46
N GLU A 112 20.69 1.19 16.76
CA GLU A 112 19.73 0.73 15.74
C GLU A 112 19.34 1.85 14.77
N ALA A 113 19.17 3.08 15.27
CA ALA A 113 18.85 4.23 14.44
C ALA A 113 19.97 4.54 13.43
N LEU A 114 21.22 4.41 13.86
CA LEU A 114 22.38 4.63 12.99
C LEU A 114 22.44 3.58 11.89
N TRP A 115 22.38 2.30 12.27
CA TRP A 115 22.42 1.19 11.31
C TRP A 115 21.29 1.27 10.28
N VAL A 116 20.05 1.52 10.74
CA VAL A 116 18.89 1.65 9.84
C VAL A 116 19.06 2.83 8.90
N GLY A 117 19.56 3.98 9.38
CA GLY A 117 19.83 5.14 8.53
C GLY A 117 20.88 4.86 7.46
N GLU A 118 21.94 4.13 7.78
CA GLU A 118 22.99 3.71 6.84
C GLU A 118 22.44 2.72 5.81
N GLU A 119 21.64 1.75 6.23
CA GLU A 119 21.04 0.77 5.32
C GLU A 119 20.01 1.41 4.38
N LEU A 120 19.17 2.32 4.86
CA LEU A 120 18.24 3.07 4.00
C LEU A 120 19.01 3.98 3.02
N THR A 121 20.15 4.55 3.43
CA THR A 121 21.05 5.30 2.53
C THR A 121 21.61 4.40 1.45
N ARG A 122 22.05 3.19 1.79
CA ARG A 122 22.55 2.20 0.82
C ARG A 122 21.48 1.81 -0.20
N ARG A 123 20.24 1.59 0.25
CA ARG A 123 19.12 1.17 -0.61
C ARG A 123 18.61 2.29 -1.52
N PHE A 124 18.36 3.47 -0.94
CA PHE A 124 17.64 4.54 -1.65
C PHE A 124 18.51 5.72 -2.10
N GLY A 125 19.81 5.72 -1.76
CA GLY A 125 20.74 6.76 -2.19
C GLY A 125 20.59 8.12 -1.49
N LEU A 126 19.64 8.28 -0.57
CA LEU A 126 19.43 9.52 0.18
C LEU A 126 20.28 9.52 1.46
N PRO A 127 21.12 10.54 1.71
CA PRO A 127 22.13 10.48 2.76
C PRO A 127 21.64 10.86 4.17
N ARG A 128 20.38 11.28 4.35
CA ARG A 128 19.85 11.70 5.65
C ARG A 128 18.44 11.13 5.86
N TRP A 129 18.20 10.56 7.05
CA TRP A 129 16.94 9.91 7.38
C TRP A 129 16.39 10.35 8.73
N GLN A 130 15.07 10.38 8.84
CA GLN A 130 14.34 10.44 10.10
C GLN A 130 13.22 9.39 10.11
N PHE A 131 12.71 9.09 11.30
CA PHE A 131 11.77 8.00 11.51
C PHE A 131 10.41 8.51 11.99
N ALA A 132 9.37 7.77 11.64
CA ALA A 132 8.00 8.00 12.03
C ALA A 132 7.36 6.69 12.46
N VAL A 133 6.17 6.75 13.07
CA VAL A 133 5.44 5.54 13.48
C VAL A 133 4.68 4.93 12.30
N THR A 134 4.16 5.77 11.40
CA THR A 134 3.42 5.34 10.20
C THR A 134 3.87 6.11 8.97
N ALA A 135 3.61 5.55 7.78
CA ALA A 135 3.85 6.27 6.52
C ALA A 135 2.97 7.54 6.41
N THR A 136 1.77 7.55 7.02
CA THR A 136 0.96 8.77 7.16
C THR A 136 1.76 9.88 7.84
N ASP A 137 2.40 9.58 8.97
CA ASP A 137 3.20 10.57 9.69
C ASP A 137 4.43 10.99 8.88
N ALA A 138 5.13 10.03 8.25
CA ALA A 138 6.27 10.32 7.38
C ALA A 138 5.88 11.29 6.25
N ASN A 139 4.77 11.05 5.57
CA ASN A 139 4.25 11.92 4.51
C ASN A 139 3.85 13.30 5.06
N ARG A 140 3.16 13.36 6.20
CA ARG A 140 2.81 14.64 6.87
C ARG A 140 4.03 15.45 7.23
N PHE A 141 5.06 14.82 7.78
CA PHE A 141 6.31 15.48 8.14
C PHE A 141 7.07 15.95 6.91
N ALA A 142 7.15 15.12 5.86
CA ALA A 142 7.77 15.47 4.60
C ALA A 142 7.10 16.70 3.95
N ILE A 143 5.75 16.74 3.86
CA ILE A 143 5.00 17.89 3.36
C ILE A 143 5.29 19.14 4.22
N ARG A 144 5.27 18.99 5.54
CA ARG A 144 5.52 20.11 6.46
C ARG A 144 6.90 20.71 6.29
N LEU A 145 7.92 19.86 6.16
CA LEU A 145 9.30 20.29 5.91
C LEU A 145 9.47 20.89 4.52
N ALA A 146 8.79 20.35 3.51
CA ALA A 146 8.78 20.93 2.18
C ALA A 146 8.18 22.37 2.19
N ARG A 147 7.06 22.57 2.88
CA ARG A 147 6.46 23.89 3.09
C ARG A 147 7.39 24.84 3.84
N LEU A 148 8.07 24.34 4.87
CA LEU A 148 9.02 25.15 5.66
C LEU A 148 10.14 25.73 4.80
N ILE A 149 10.79 24.90 3.99
CA ILE A 149 11.98 25.33 3.23
C ILE A 149 11.67 25.99 1.89
N THR A 150 10.45 25.82 1.35
CA THR A 150 10.03 26.50 0.12
C THR A 150 9.23 27.76 0.37
N GLY A 151 8.59 27.89 1.53
CA GLY A 151 7.66 28.99 1.84
C GLY A 151 6.34 28.90 1.07
N ARG A 152 6.07 27.79 0.38
CA ARG A 152 4.89 27.60 -0.45
C ARG A 152 3.82 26.78 0.30
N PRO A 153 2.51 27.09 0.13
CA PRO A 153 1.46 26.48 0.95
C PRO A 153 0.94 25.15 0.42
N LYS A 154 1.01 24.87 -0.90
CA LYS A 154 0.30 23.74 -1.51
C LYS A 154 1.17 22.50 -1.70
N VAL A 155 0.51 21.34 -1.68
CA VAL A 155 1.02 20.06 -2.17
C VAL A 155 0.32 19.70 -3.49
N LEU A 156 1.03 19.10 -4.43
CA LEU A 156 0.42 18.47 -5.59
C LEU A 156 0.41 16.96 -5.38
N VAL A 157 -0.73 16.34 -5.64
CA VAL A 157 -0.91 14.89 -5.66
C VAL A 157 -1.57 14.44 -6.96
N PHE A 158 -1.46 13.16 -7.31
CA PHE A 158 -2.16 12.62 -8.48
C PHE A 158 -3.55 12.13 -8.11
N ASN A 159 -4.45 12.21 -9.08
CA ASN A 159 -5.83 11.81 -8.90
C ASN A 159 -5.92 10.32 -8.54
N TRP A 160 -6.72 9.99 -7.51
CA TRP A 160 -6.88 8.65 -6.94
C TRP A 160 -5.65 8.07 -6.22
N CYS A 161 -4.61 8.84 -5.95
CA CYS A 161 -3.50 8.40 -5.11
C CYS A 161 -3.94 8.12 -3.67
N TYR A 162 -3.08 7.46 -2.90
CA TYR A 162 -3.27 7.30 -1.46
C TYR A 162 -1.92 7.42 -0.72
N HIS A 163 -1.85 8.34 0.22
CA HIS A 163 -0.64 8.64 1.01
C HIS A 163 -0.92 8.58 2.52
N GLY A 164 -1.72 7.59 2.94
CA GLY A 164 -2.19 7.50 4.30
C GLY A 164 -3.34 8.48 4.60
N THR A 165 -3.60 8.70 5.88
CA THR A 165 -4.69 9.59 6.34
C THR A 165 -4.23 11.05 6.44
N VAL A 166 -3.48 11.53 5.44
CA VAL A 166 -3.10 12.94 5.30
C VAL A 166 -4.25 13.69 4.62
N ASP A 167 -4.92 14.57 5.35
CA ASP A 167 -6.17 15.21 4.90
C ASP A 167 -6.00 15.91 3.54
N GLU A 168 -4.90 16.63 3.34
CA GLU A 168 -4.62 17.34 2.09
C GLU A 168 -4.52 16.41 0.88
N THR A 169 -4.16 15.12 1.07
CA THR A 169 -3.98 14.17 -0.03
C THR A 169 -5.25 13.40 -0.40
N LEU A 170 -6.32 13.53 0.40
CA LEU A 170 -7.62 12.92 0.13
C LEU A 170 -8.46 13.76 -0.84
N ALA A 171 -7.81 14.26 -1.87
CA ALA A 171 -8.36 15.11 -2.92
C ALA A 171 -8.55 14.32 -4.22
N THR A 172 -9.49 14.79 -5.05
CA THR A 172 -9.75 14.25 -6.38
C THR A 172 -10.19 15.36 -7.34
N LEU A 173 -10.19 15.06 -8.63
CA LEU A 173 -10.72 15.96 -9.66
C LEU A 173 -12.17 15.63 -9.97
N ARG A 174 -13.04 16.67 -9.95
CA ARG A 174 -14.40 16.60 -10.45
C ARG A 174 -14.65 17.83 -11.32
N ASP A 175 -14.93 17.62 -12.60
CA ASP A 175 -15.12 18.71 -13.59
C ASP A 175 -13.95 19.71 -13.60
N GLY A 176 -12.71 19.22 -13.50
CA GLY A 176 -11.49 20.02 -13.47
C GLY A 176 -11.26 20.81 -12.17
N ARG A 177 -12.04 20.55 -11.13
CA ARG A 177 -11.90 21.21 -9.80
C ARG A 177 -11.40 20.22 -8.75
N VAL A 178 -10.53 20.72 -7.88
CA VAL A 178 -10.08 19.96 -6.70
C VAL A 178 -11.21 19.90 -5.67
N VAL A 179 -11.63 18.68 -5.34
CA VAL A 179 -12.67 18.43 -4.34
C VAL A 179 -12.22 17.32 -3.39
N ALA A 180 -12.87 17.20 -2.23
CA ALA A 180 -12.69 16.04 -1.36
C ALA A 180 -13.12 14.76 -2.09
N ARG A 181 -12.35 13.68 -1.90
CA ARG A 181 -12.67 12.36 -2.48
C ARG A 181 -14.06 11.91 -2.02
N GLU A 182 -14.86 11.41 -2.96
CA GLU A 182 -16.20 10.89 -2.65
C GLU A 182 -16.12 9.71 -1.66
N GLY A 183 -17.05 9.66 -0.72
CA GLY A 183 -17.05 8.66 0.34
C GLY A 183 -16.01 8.88 1.45
N ASN A 184 -15.20 9.94 1.37
CA ASN A 184 -14.33 10.32 2.48
C ASN A 184 -15.15 10.74 3.72
N LEU A 185 -14.64 10.39 4.90
CA LEU A 185 -15.35 10.65 6.16
C LEU A 185 -15.36 12.15 6.50
N GLY A 186 -16.52 12.62 6.94
CA GLY A 186 -16.73 14.00 7.37
C GLY A 186 -17.23 14.93 6.25
N PRO A 187 -17.63 16.16 6.60
CA PRO A 187 -18.03 17.16 5.61
C PRO A 187 -16.83 17.58 4.77
N PRO A 188 -17.04 17.90 3.49
CA PRO A 188 -15.97 18.36 2.63
C PRO A 188 -15.39 19.68 3.13
N VAL A 189 -14.06 19.75 3.15
CA VAL A 189 -13.29 20.98 3.40
C VAL A 189 -12.75 21.51 2.08
N PRO A 190 -12.46 22.84 1.94
CA PRO A 190 -11.92 23.40 0.72
C PRO A 190 -10.45 22.96 0.53
N LEU A 191 -10.22 21.82 -0.14
CA LEU A 191 -8.87 21.29 -0.36
C LEU A 191 -8.08 22.08 -1.43
N ASP A 192 -8.74 22.83 -2.28
CA ASP A 192 -8.11 23.69 -3.29
C ASP A 192 -7.21 24.80 -2.70
N THR A 193 -7.37 25.10 -1.42
CA THR A 193 -6.49 26.04 -0.68
C THR A 193 -5.14 25.44 -0.33
N THR A 194 -5.05 24.11 -0.14
CA THR A 194 -3.85 23.41 0.32
C THR A 194 -3.31 22.41 -0.71
N THR A 195 -4.11 22.07 -1.73
CA THR A 195 -3.82 20.94 -2.61
C THR A 195 -4.09 21.30 -4.07
N ARG A 196 -3.24 20.81 -4.95
CA ARG A 196 -3.49 20.70 -6.39
C ARG A 196 -3.53 19.23 -6.77
N VAL A 197 -4.31 18.91 -7.81
CA VAL A 197 -4.45 17.55 -8.29
C VAL A 197 -4.21 17.53 -9.80
N ALA A 198 -3.41 16.60 -10.29
CA ALA A 198 -3.23 16.30 -11.71
C ALA A 198 -3.62 14.85 -11.99
N GLU A 199 -3.97 14.55 -13.24
CA GLU A 199 -4.08 13.14 -13.64
C GLU A 199 -2.70 12.52 -13.82
N TRP A 200 -2.61 11.24 -13.46
CA TRP A 200 -1.41 10.44 -13.69
C TRP A 200 -1.16 10.28 -15.19
N ASN A 201 0.10 10.35 -15.61
CA ASN A 201 0.54 10.33 -17.01
C ASN A 201 0.11 11.54 -17.87
N ASP A 202 -0.55 12.55 -17.31
CA ASP A 202 -0.85 13.82 -18.00
C ASP A 202 0.24 14.88 -17.70
N VAL A 203 1.32 14.84 -18.48
CA VAL A 203 2.44 15.81 -18.37
C VAL A 203 1.96 17.25 -18.58
N ALA A 204 0.98 17.48 -19.46
CA ALA A 204 0.48 18.82 -19.72
C ALA A 204 -0.31 19.39 -18.54
N ALA A 205 -1.12 18.56 -17.87
CA ALA A 205 -1.79 18.94 -16.62
C ALA A 205 -0.76 19.24 -15.52
N LEU A 206 0.22 18.36 -15.34
CA LEU A 206 1.30 18.55 -14.36
C LEU A 206 2.04 19.88 -14.59
N GLN A 207 2.40 20.18 -15.83
CA GLN A 207 3.06 21.45 -16.17
C GLN A 207 2.19 22.65 -15.81
N ARG A 208 0.92 22.67 -16.19
CA ARG A 208 -0.01 23.78 -15.87
C ARG A 208 -0.12 24.06 -14.38
N GLU A 209 -0.17 22.99 -13.56
CA GLU A 209 -0.25 23.15 -12.11
C GLU A 209 1.06 23.67 -11.51
N LEU A 210 2.21 23.17 -11.96
CA LEU A 210 3.53 23.58 -11.45
C LEU A 210 3.93 25.00 -11.86
N GLU A 211 3.48 25.50 -13.02
CA GLU A 211 3.72 26.87 -13.49
C GLU A 211 3.13 27.93 -12.56
N GLN A 212 2.16 27.58 -11.70
CA GLN A 212 1.61 28.49 -10.69
C GLN A 212 2.60 28.84 -9.58
N ARG A 213 3.67 28.07 -9.39
CA ARG A 213 4.75 28.27 -8.41
C ARG A 213 4.29 28.46 -6.94
N ASP A 214 3.12 27.93 -6.58
CA ASP A 214 2.58 27.93 -5.22
C ASP A 214 2.66 26.53 -4.55
N ILE A 215 3.27 25.54 -5.23
CA ILE A 215 3.41 24.16 -4.79
C ILE A 215 4.76 23.97 -4.10
N ALA A 216 4.72 23.51 -2.84
CA ALA A 216 5.91 23.18 -2.05
C ALA A 216 6.54 21.87 -2.54
N CYS A 217 5.70 20.88 -2.79
CA CYS A 217 6.15 19.56 -3.25
C CYS A 217 5.09 18.86 -4.09
N VAL A 218 5.55 17.99 -4.99
CA VAL A 218 4.75 16.88 -5.53
C VAL A 218 4.97 15.69 -4.61
N LEU A 219 3.90 15.11 -4.08
CA LEU A 219 3.93 13.85 -3.35
C LEU A 219 3.26 12.78 -4.22
N THR A 220 3.97 11.71 -4.53
CA THR A 220 3.47 10.66 -5.41
C THR A 220 4.05 9.28 -5.08
N GLU A 221 3.27 8.23 -5.33
CA GLU A 221 3.81 6.89 -5.54
C GLU A 221 4.59 6.87 -6.87
N PRO A 222 5.67 6.09 -7.03
CA PRO A 222 6.35 5.91 -8.32
C PRO A 222 5.49 5.21 -9.40
N ALA A 223 4.52 4.41 -9.00
CA ALA A 223 3.42 3.89 -9.79
C ALA A 223 2.18 3.89 -8.91
N LEU A 224 0.98 4.22 -9.41
CA LEU A 224 -0.22 4.21 -8.57
C LEU A 224 -0.59 2.79 -8.18
N THR A 225 -0.98 2.59 -6.92
CA THR A 225 -1.35 1.27 -6.39
C THR A 225 -2.65 1.24 -5.61
N ASN A 226 -3.29 2.39 -5.39
CA ASN A 226 -4.50 2.49 -4.55
C ASN A 226 -5.80 2.03 -5.23
N ILE A 227 -5.84 1.99 -6.55
CA ILE A 227 -7.04 1.69 -7.36
C ILE A 227 -6.75 0.69 -8.48
N GLY A 228 -5.81 -0.19 -8.25
CA GLY A 228 -5.14 -1.00 -9.25
C GLY A 228 -3.76 -0.45 -9.54
N ILE A 229 -2.94 -1.25 -10.20
CA ILE A 229 -1.60 -0.83 -10.60
C ILE A 229 -1.69 0.01 -11.88
N VAL A 230 -1.30 1.29 -11.79
CA VAL A 230 -1.17 2.18 -12.96
C VAL A 230 0.29 2.55 -13.14
N HIS A 231 0.93 1.96 -14.13
CA HIS A 231 2.33 2.22 -14.45
C HIS A 231 2.53 3.62 -15.04
N PRO A 232 3.69 4.26 -14.83
CA PRO A 232 4.06 5.45 -15.57
C PRO A 232 4.22 5.12 -17.06
N GLU A 233 3.78 6.01 -17.92
CA GLU A 233 4.09 5.97 -19.34
C GLU A 233 5.56 6.36 -19.57
N VAL A 234 6.10 5.93 -20.70
CA VAL A 234 7.51 6.21 -21.06
C VAL A 234 7.78 7.71 -21.03
N GLY A 235 8.79 8.13 -20.28
CA GLY A 235 9.20 9.53 -20.14
C GLY A 235 8.40 10.34 -19.11
N PHE A 236 7.38 9.76 -18.45
CA PHE A 236 6.60 10.48 -17.44
C PHE A 236 7.44 10.91 -16.24
N HIS A 237 8.27 10.03 -15.70
CA HIS A 237 9.16 10.36 -14.57
C HIS A 237 10.23 11.38 -14.95
N ASP A 238 10.77 11.32 -16.17
CA ASP A 238 11.74 12.31 -16.66
C ASP A 238 11.08 13.70 -16.71
N ALA A 239 9.88 13.79 -17.29
CA ALA A 239 9.11 15.03 -17.34
C ALA A 239 8.74 15.54 -15.93
N LEU A 240 8.30 14.65 -15.03
CA LEU A 240 8.01 14.99 -13.63
C LEU A 240 9.25 15.59 -12.95
N ARG A 241 10.42 14.95 -13.12
CA ARG A 241 11.66 15.44 -12.53
C ARG A 241 12.13 16.76 -13.11
N GLU A 242 12.06 16.93 -14.43
CA GLU A 242 12.40 18.19 -15.12
C GLU A 242 11.49 19.34 -14.67
N LEU A 243 10.18 19.12 -14.65
CA LEU A 243 9.20 20.13 -14.25
C LEU A 243 9.36 20.53 -12.78
N THR A 244 9.58 19.58 -11.88
CA THR A 244 9.79 19.88 -10.46
C THR A 244 11.08 20.68 -10.25
N ARG A 245 12.17 20.35 -10.92
CA ARG A 245 13.43 21.12 -10.88
C ARG A 245 13.26 22.53 -11.45
N SER A 246 12.65 22.69 -12.61
CA SER A 246 12.50 24.00 -13.28
C SER A 246 11.57 24.96 -12.51
N THR A 247 10.65 24.43 -11.71
CA THR A 247 9.73 25.21 -10.88
C THR A 247 10.19 25.33 -9.42
N GLU A 248 11.34 24.75 -9.05
CA GLU A 248 11.86 24.70 -7.69
C GLU A 248 10.86 24.06 -6.70
N THR A 249 10.08 23.10 -7.20
CA THR A 249 9.15 22.29 -6.42
C THR A 249 9.85 21.01 -5.98
N LEU A 250 9.72 20.60 -4.74
CA LEU A 250 10.34 19.36 -4.27
C LEU A 250 9.58 18.13 -4.77
N LEU A 251 10.30 17.07 -5.12
CA LEU A 251 9.72 15.77 -5.46
C LEU A 251 9.86 14.82 -4.27
N ILE A 252 8.72 14.34 -3.75
CA ILE A 252 8.64 13.35 -2.69
C ILE A 252 8.07 12.06 -3.29
N LEU A 253 8.85 10.97 -3.26
CA LEU A 253 8.38 9.65 -3.66
C LEU A 253 7.95 8.83 -2.44
N ASP A 254 6.73 8.29 -2.48
CA ASP A 254 6.18 7.40 -1.46
C ASP A 254 6.33 5.94 -1.90
N GLU A 255 7.31 5.26 -1.33
CA GLU A 255 7.64 3.85 -1.62
C GLU A 255 6.87 2.85 -0.74
N THR A 256 5.89 3.30 0.04
CA THR A 256 5.21 2.44 1.02
C THR A 256 4.62 1.18 0.41
N HIS A 257 4.07 1.26 -0.81
CA HIS A 257 3.59 0.09 -1.56
C HIS A 257 4.55 -0.36 -2.65
N THR A 258 5.26 0.56 -3.28
CA THR A 258 6.14 0.28 -4.42
C THR A 258 7.48 -0.32 -4.03
N LEU A 259 7.78 -0.42 -2.70
CA LEU A 259 8.86 -1.25 -2.19
C LEU A 259 8.78 -2.72 -2.69
N CYS A 260 7.60 -3.19 -3.07
CA CYS A 260 7.43 -4.51 -3.69
C CYS A 260 8.18 -4.70 -5.03
N ALA A 261 8.68 -3.63 -5.63
CA ALA A 261 9.43 -3.67 -6.89
C ALA A 261 10.86 -4.21 -6.73
N GLY A 262 11.45 -4.11 -5.54
CA GLY A 262 12.81 -4.59 -5.30
C GLY A 262 13.38 -4.16 -3.94
N PRO A 263 14.61 -4.55 -3.60
CA PRO A 263 15.25 -4.23 -2.33
C PRO A 263 15.48 -2.72 -2.12
N ASP A 264 15.59 -1.97 -3.19
CA ASP A 264 15.75 -0.52 -3.28
C ASP A 264 14.46 0.19 -3.80
N GLY A 265 13.33 -0.53 -3.75
CA GLY A 265 12.02 -0.07 -4.19
C GLY A 265 11.94 0.15 -5.70
N TYR A 266 10.86 0.79 -6.13
CA TYR A 266 10.72 1.23 -7.51
C TYR A 266 11.73 2.32 -7.87
N THR A 267 12.04 3.20 -6.91
CA THR A 267 12.98 4.31 -7.07
C THR A 267 14.37 3.81 -7.51
N GLY A 268 14.93 2.83 -6.80
CA GLY A 268 16.23 2.26 -7.15
C GLY A 268 16.17 1.41 -8.43
N ALA A 269 15.14 0.56 -8.57
CA ALA A 269 14.97 -0.30 -9.75
C ALA A 269 14.87 0.50 -11.07
N HIS A 270 14.41 1.76 -11.02
CA HIS A 270 14.26 2.63 -12.19
C HIS A 270 15.17 3.87 -12.17
N GLY A 271 16.10 3.97 -11.24
CA GLY A 271 17.06 5.08 -11.15
C GLY A 271 16.41 6.46 -10.97
N LEU A 272 15.30 6.54 -10.21
CA LEU A 272 14.62 7.81 -9.97
C LEU A 272 15.37 8.65 -8.94
N GLU A 273 15.31 9.98 -9.08
CA GLU A 273 16.06 10.93 -8.25
C GLU A 273 15.11 11.88 -7.49
N PRO A 274 14.45 11.46 -6.40
CA PRO A 274 13.62 12.35 -5.60
C PRO A 274 14.46 13.32 -4.74
N ASP A 275 13.83 14.41 -4.29
CA ASP A 275 14.39 15.30 -3.27
C ASP A 275 14.18 14.71 -1.86
N MET A 276 13.07 13.98 -1.67
CA MET A 276 12.71 13.25 -0.46
C MET A 276 12.04 11.93 -0.82
N LEU A 277 12.11 10.96 0.10
CA LEU A 277 11.45 9.67 -0.05
C LEU A 277 10.81 9.27 1.28
N THR A 278 9.64 8.66 1.22
CA THR A 278 8.95 8.08 2.38
C THR A 278 8.75 6.58 2.17
N VAL A 279 8.89 5.79 3.24
CA VAL A 279 8.68 4.34 3.22
C VAL A 279 8.15 3.89 4.59
N GLY A 280 7.25 2.92 4.59
CA GLY A 280 6.69 2.37 5.82
C GLY A 280 6.19 0.95 5.65
N LYS A 281 5.14 0.57 6.38
CA LYS A 281 4.49 -0.76 6.29
C LYS A 281 5.49 -1.93 6.39
N ALA A 282 5.95 -2.45 5.25
CA ALA A 282 6.76 -3.65 5.15
C ALA A 282 8.09 -3.59 5.91
N ILE A 283 8.69 -2.39 6.04
CA ILE A 283 10.03 -2.28 6.65
C ILE A 283 10.08 -2.70 8.12
N GLY A 284 8.94 -2.77 8.82
CA GLY A 284 8.86 -3.16 10.24
C GLY A 284 8.27 -4.54 10.49
N SER A 285 8.03 -5.38 9.46
CA SER A 285 7.42 -6.72 9.61
C SER A 285 6.16 -6.74 10.48
N GLY A 286 5.28 -5.75 10.30
CA GLY A 286 4.05 -5.60 11.08
C GLY A 286 4.20 -4.74 12.35
N ILE A 287 5.41 -4.42 12.78
CA ILE A 287 5.64 -3.42 13.83
C ILE A 287 5.53 -2.01 13.22
N ALA A 288 4.73 -1.16 13.86
CA ALA A 288 4.49 0.19 13.39
C ALA A 288 5.79 1.00 13.25
N SER A 289 6.16 1.30 12.00
CA SER A 289 7.41 2.00 11.66
C SER A 289 7.33 2.60 10.26
N ALA A 290 7.98 3.73 10.10
CA ALA A 290 8.21 4.39 8.82
C ALA A 290 9.47 5.25 8.88
N ALA A 291 9.99 5.60 7.71
CA ALA A 291 11.12 6.49 7.56
C ALA A 291 10.87 7.51 6.45
N TYR A 292 11.53 8.65 6.52
CA TYR A 292 11.58 9.64 5.46
C TYR A 292 12.99 10.17 5.29
N GLY A 293 13.44 10.17 4.03
CA GLY A 293 14.81 10.47 3.63
C GLY A 293 14.91 11.77 2.84
N PHE A 294 16.11 12.34 2.80
CA PHE A 294 16.40 13.64 2.17
C PHE A 294 17.69 13.57 1.36
N THR A 295 17.74 14.34 0.27
CA THR A 295 19.03 14.71 -0.34
C THR A 295 19.84 15.57 0.59
N GLY A 296 21.17 15.64 0.38
CA GLY A 296 22.06 16.48 1.19
C GLY A 296 21.67 17.95 1.14
N GLU A 297 21.21 18.46 -0.01
CA GLU A 297 20.74 19.83 -0.18
C GLU A 297 19.49 20.10 0.66
N VAL A 298 18.48 19.26 0.55
CA VAL A 298 17.22 19.40 1.31
C VAL A 298 17.50 19.32 2.80
N ALA A 299 18.31 18.36 3.22
CA ALA A 299 18.70 18.20 4.63
C ALA A 299 19.38 19.47 5.18
N ALA A 300 20.34 20.04 4.46
CA ALA A 300 21.01 21.27 4.88
C ALA A 300 20.03 22.46 5.01
N ARG A 301 19.07 22.59 4.09
CA ARG A 301 18.02 23.62 4.17
C ARG A 301 17.09 23.43 5.38
N VAL A 302 16.71 22.18 5.67
CA VAL A 302 15.89 21.84 6.83
C VAL A 302 16.65 22.12 8.13
N GLU A 303 17.90 21.67 8.25
CA GLU A 303 18.75 21.92 9.41
C GLU A 303 18.93 23.43 9.67
N ALA A 304 19.19 24.20 8.62
CA ALA A 304 19.32 25.66 8.73
C ALA A 304 18.00 26.35 9.15
N ALA A 305 16.85 25.82 8.77
CA ALA A 305 15.56 26.35 9.14
C ALA A 305 15.15 25.97 10.59
N ILE A 306 15.48 24.76 11.03
CA ILE A 306 15.16 24.23 12.37
C ILE A 306 16.17 24.71 13.42
N GLY A 307 17.44 24.87 13.06
CA GLY A 307 18.54 25.23 13.96
C GLY A 307 18.46 26.65 14.56
N ARG A 308 17.34 27.36 14.41
CA ARG A 308 17.08 28.65 15.03
C ARG A 308 16.44 28.44 16.39
N ASP A 309 16.91 29.12 17.42
CA ASP A 309 16.44 28.99 18.81
C ASP A 309 14.91 29.20 18.98
N GLU A 310 14.26 29.83 18.02
CA GLU A 310 12.82 30.13 18.03
C GLU A 310 11.97 29.07 17.26
N SER A 311 12.58 28.01 16.71
CA SER A 311 11.84 27.03 15.93
C SER A 311 11.08 26.05 16.81
N ASP A 312 9.76 25.99 16.63
CA ASP A 312 8.91 24.94 17.21
C ASP A 312 8.99 23.67 16.35
N VAL A 313 9.68 22.66 16.84
CA VAL A 313 9.79 21.34 16.18
C VAL A 313 8.65 20.38 16.54
N GLY A 314 7.69 20.79 17.36
CA GLY A 314 6.55 19.94 17.76
C GLY A 314 5.64 19.50 16.61
N GLY A 315 5.82 20.08 15.41
CA GLY A 315 5.10 19.71 14.20
C GLY A 315 5.64 18.48 13.44
N VAL A 316 6.82 17.95 13.81
CA VAL A 316 7.45 16.77 13.21
C VAL A 316 7.92 15.83 14.31
N GLY A 317 7.89 14.51 14.06
CA GLY A 317 8.28 13.50 15.04
C GLY A 317 7.09 12.97 15.86
N GLY A 318 7.22 12.98 17.16
CA GLY A 318 6.25 12.43 18.12
C GLY A 318 6.94 11.49 19.11
N THR A 319 6.32 11.31 20.29
CA THR A 319 6.94 10.58 21.43
C THR A 319 7.39 9.16 21.07
N LEU A 320 6.69 8.49 20.17
CA LEU A 320 6.99 7.11 19.75
C LEU A 320 7.79 7.01 18.45
N ALA A 321 8.04 8.13 17.76
CA ALA A 321 8.83 8.13 16.54
C ALA A 321 10.29 7.77 16.84
N GLY A 322 10.88 6.87 16.07
CA GLY A 322 12.27 6.44 16.26
C GLY A 322 12.50 5.66 17.57
N ASN A 323 11.47 5.05 18.17
CA ASN A 323 11.64 4.20 19.34
C ASN A 323 12.49 2.95 19.00
N VAL A 324 13.25 2.48 19.98
CA VAL A 324 14.22 1.42 19.74
C VAL A 324 13.59 0.09 19.34
N LEU A 325 12.37 -0.23 19.82
CA LEU A 325 11.69 -1.47 19.44
C LEU A 325 11.37 -1.48 17.94
N SER A 326 10.77 -0.39 17.43
CA SER A 326 10.47 -0.27 16.00
C SER A 326 11.74 -0.30 15.14
N LEU A 327 12.82 0.36 15.59
CA LEU A 327 14.09 0.36 14.86
C LEU A 327 14.78 -1.02 14.88
N THR A 328 14.69 -1.77 15.97
CA THR A 328 15.14 -3.17 16.04
C THR A 328 14.37 -4.03 15.04
N ALA A 329 13.05 -3.87 14.98
CA ALA A 329 12.23 -4.59 13.99
C ALA A 329 12.62 -4.23 12.55
N VAL A 330 12.81 -2.94 12.26
CA VAL A 330 13.26 -2.48 10.93
C VAL A 330 14.62 -3.05 10.57
N ARG A 331 15.59 -2.99 11.50
CA ARG A 331 16.93 -3.57 11.28
C ARG A 331 16.83 -5.05 10.96
N ALA A 332 16.21 -5.85 11.82
CA ALA A 332 16.08 -7.29 11.61
C ALA A 332 15.35 -7.63 10.29
N THR A 333 14.35 -6.81 9.91
CA THR A 333 13.64 -6.94 8.64
C THR A 333 14.56 -6.70 7.45
N LEU A 334 15.28 -5.59 7.43
CA LEU A 334 16.13 -5.22 6.29
C LEU A 334 17.38 -6.09 6.18
N GLU A 335 17.94 -6.52 7.32
CA GLU A 335 19.14 -7.34 7.37
C GLU A 335 18.88 -8.81 7.01
N HIS A 336 17.74 -9.39 7.43
CA HIS A 336 17.54 -10.84 7.40
C HIS A 336 16.34 -11.31 6.57
N VAL A 337 15.38 -10.45 6.26
CA VAL A 337 14.11 -10.86 5.63
C VAL A 337 13.94 -10.28 4.24
N LEU A 338 14.05 -8.98 4.09
CA LEU A 338 13.91 -8.29 2.80
C LEU A 338 15.27 -8.15 2.11
N THR A 339 15.91 -9.29 1.84
CA THR A 339 17.19 -9.42 1.13
C THR A 339 17.00 -9.42 -0.39
N GLU A 340 18.06 -9.22 -1.16
CA GLU A 340 18.05 -9.30 -2.62
C GLU A 340 17.51 -10.66 -3.09
N ASP A 341 18.03 -11.78 -2.55
CA ASP A 341 17.55 -13.13 -2.87
C ASP A 341 16.06 -13.34 -2.54
N ALA A 342 15.56 -12.69 -1.47
CA ALA A 342 14.15 -12.76 -1.11
C ALA A 342 13.28 -12.05 -2.17
N PHE A 343 13.69 -10.87 -2.62
CA PHE A 343 12.99 -10.15 -3.68
C PHE A 343 13.00 -10.89 -5.01
N GLU A 344 14.13 -11.49 -5.40
CA GLU A 344 14.21 -12.31 -6.62
C GLU A 344 13.17 -13.44 -6.59
N ARG A 345 13.08 -14.18 -5.47
CA ARG A 345 12.07 -15.26 -5.31
C ARG A 345 10.64 -14.73 -5.30
N MET A 346 10.37 -13.66 -4.57
CA MET A 346 9.03 -13.05 -4.51
C MET A 346 8.57 -12.55 -5.89
N ILE A 347 9.47 -11.93 -6.66
CA ILE A 347 9.18 -11.45 -8.02
C ILE A 347 8.89 -12.62 -8.95
N ALA A 348 9.68 -13.70 -8.89
CA ALA A 348 9.42 -14.91 -9.68
C ALA A 348 8.06 -15.56 -9.35
N LEU A 349 7.64 -15.55 -8.07
CA LEU A 349 6.31 -15.98 -7.66
C LEU A 349 5.21 -15.04 -8.17
N GLY A 350 5.45 -13.72 -8.15
CA GLY A 350 4.56 -12.75 -8.78
C GLY A 350 4.35 -13.01 -10.26
N GLU A 351 5.42 -13.34 -11.00
CA GLU A 351 5.34 -13.75 -12.41
C GLU A 351 4.54 -15.04 -12.63
N ARG A 352 4.69 -16.01 -11.73
CA ARG A 352 3.89 -17.24 -11.76
C ARG A 352 2.41 -16.95 -11.54
N PHE A 353 2.11 -16.10 -10.57
CA PHE A 353 0.74 -15.67 -10.25
C PHE A 353 0.10 -14.93 -11.44
N GLU A 354 0.81 -13.95 -12.01
CA GLU A 354 0.37 -13.19 -13.19
C GLU A 354 0.03 -14.12 -14.35
N ARG A 355 0.94 -15.06 -14.71
CA ARG A 355 0.69 -16.05 -15.76
C ARG A 355 -0.54 -16.91 -15.47
N GLY A 356 -0.68 -17.43 -14.24
CA GLY A 356 -1.81 -18.28 -13.87
C GLY A 356 -3.17 -17.57 -13.97
N VAL A 357 -3.22 -16.30 -13.59
CA VAL A 357 -4.43 -15.46 -13.72
C VAL A 357 -4.68 -15.13 -15.20
N GLN A 358 -3.66 -14.74 -15.97
CA GLN A 358 -3.80 -14.44 -17.40
C GLN A 358 -4.28 -15.66 -18.19
N ASP A 359 -3.72 -16.83 -17.92
CA ASP A 359 -4.16 -18.09 -18.58
C ASP A 359 -5.65 -18.37 -18.32
N ALA A 360 -6.13 -18.13 -17.09
CA ALA A 360 -7.55 -18.30 -16.77
C ALA A 360 -8.44 -17.24 -17.43
N ILE A 361 -7.99 -16.00 -17.53
CA ILE A 361 -8.67 -14.91 -18.26
C ILE A 361 -8.83 -15.29 -19.74
N ASP A 362 -7.76 -15.77 -20.38
CA ASP A 362 -7.74 -16.16 -21.80
C ASP A 362 -8.58 -17.40 -22.06
N GLU A 363 -8.48 -18.43 -21.21
CA GLU A 363 -9.27 -19.67 -21.29
C GLU A 363 -10.77 -19.39 -21.28
N HIS A 364 -11.22 -18.46 -20.45
CA HIS A 364 -12.61 -18.10 -20.32
C HIS A 364 -13.03 -16.87 -21.14
N SER A 365 -12.12 -16.34 -21.98
CA SER A 365 -12.34 -15.16 -22.84
C SER A 365 -12.92 -13.97 -22.05
N LEU A 366 -12.41 -13.70 -20.85
CA LEU A 366 -12.89 -12.62 -20.01
C LEU A 366 -12.34 -11.27 -20.50
N PRO A 367 -13.16 -10.19 -20.47
CA PRO A 367 -12.69 -8.86 -20.83
C PRO A 367 -11.94 -8.21 -19.64
N TRP A 368 -10.96 -8.91 -19.10
CA TRP A 368 -10.17 -8.48 -17.97
C TRP A 368 -8.69 -8.46 -18.34
N HIS A 369 -7.86 -7.81 -17.52
CA HIS A 369 -6.42 -7.89 -17.63
C HIS A 369 -5.78 -8.06 -16.25
N VAL A 370 -4.57 -8.57 -16.23
CA VAL A 370 -3.72 -8.65 -15.05
C VAL A 370 -2.47 -7.80 -15.30
N THR A 371 -1.95 -7.20 -14.25
CA THR A 371 -0.72 -6.40 -14.29
C THR A 371 0.10 -6.64 -13.03
N ARG A 372 1.41 -6.46 -13.13
CA ARG A 372 2.35 -6.74 -12.05
C ARG A 372 3.30 -5.57 -11.80
N LEU A 373 3.63 -5.37 -10.53
CA LEU A 373 4.64 -4.44 -10.03
C LEU A 373 5.56 -5.21 -9.07
N GLY A 374 6.71 -5.67 -9.56
CA GLY A 374 7.59 -6.51 -8.77
C GLY A 374 6.89 -7.78 -8.28
N CYS A 375 6.78 -7.95 -6.96
CA CYS A 375 6.10 -9.08 -6.32
C CYS A 375 4.62 -8.83 -5.99
N ARG A 376 4.05 -7.73 -6.45
CA ARG A 376 2.62 -7.39 -6.36
C ARG A 376 1.95 -7.62 -7.70
N VAL A 377 0.80 -8.30 -7.71
CA VAL A 377 -0.01 -8.59 -8.90
C VAL A 377 -1.44 -8.16 -8.65
N GLU A 378 -2.08 -7.59 -9.67
CA GLU A 378 -3.45 -7.11 -9.56
C GLU A 378 -4.19 -7.30 -10.89
N TYR A 379 -5.46 -7.71 -10.85
CA TYR A 379 -6.30 -7.81 -12.04
C TYR A 379 -7.48 -6.84 -11.95
N LEU A 380 -7.94 -6.36 -13.11
CA LEU A 380 -9.04 -5.43 -13.24
C LEU A 380 -10.08 -5.95 -14.25
N PHE A 381 -11.35 -5.61 -14.03
CA PHE A 381 -12.48 -6.09 -14.82
C PHE A 381 -12.69 -5.27 -16.10
N ARG A 382 -11.60 -5.01 -16.81
CA ARG A 382 -11.58 -4.34 -18.12
C ARG A 382 -10.43 -4.90 -18.97
N PRO A 383 -10.59 -4.90 -20.31
CA PRO A 383 -9.56 -5.49 -21.17
C PRO A 383 -8.31 -4.61 -21.33
N GLU A 384 -8.45 -3.28 -21.28
CA GLU A 384 -7.33 -2.36 -21.47
C GLU A 384 -6.68 -1.99 -20.13
N ARG A 385 -5.36 -1.93 -20.14
CA ARG A 385 -4.58 -1.40 -19.04
C ARG A 385 -4.97 0.05 -18.75
N PRO A 386 -5.22 0.44 -17.49
CA PRO A 386 -5.47 1.83 -17.16
C PRO A 386 -4.21 2.68 -17.38
N VAL A 387 -4.39 3.88 -17.90
CA VAL A 387 -3.32 4.86 -18.14
C VAL A 387 -3.37 5.97 -17.09
N THR A 388 -4.55 6.27 -16.58
CA THR A 388 -4.78 7.31 -15.56
C THR A 388 -5.41 6.73 -14.31
N GLY A 389 -5.39 7.51 -13.21
CA GLY A 389 -6.12 7.17 -12.00
C GLY A 389 -7.64 7.08 -12.24
N SER A 390 -8.18 7.96 -13.07
CA SER A 390 -9.60 7.93 -13.46
C SER A 390 -9.97 6.69 -14.25
N ASP A 391 -9.10 6.21 -15.15
CA ASP A 391 -9.32 4.96 -15.89
C ASP A 391 -9.41 3.75 -14.97
N ALA A 392 -8.50 3.68 -14.00
CA ALA A 392 -8.45 2.59 -13.04
C ALA A 392 -9.69 2.62 -12.11
N ALA A 393 -10.06 3.78 -11.61
CA ALA A 393 -11.25 3.94 -10.77
C ALA A 393 -12.55 3.55 -11.50
N ALA A 394 -12.62 3.78 -12.81
CA ALA A 394 -13.78 3.38 -13.63
C ALA A 394 -13.84 1.86 -13.92
N ALA A 395 -12.79 1.10 -13.62
CA ALA A 395 -12.72 -0.34 -13.85
C ALA A 395 -13.32 -1.19 -12.71
N GLY A 396 -13.65 -0.59 -11.57
CA GLY A 396 -14.21 -1.29 -10.42
C GLY A 396 -15.59 -1.88 -10.68
N ASP A 397 -15.81 -3.13 -10.26
CA ASP A 397 -17.12 -3.80 -10.24
C ASP A 397 -17.32 -4.44 -8.87
N HIS A 398 -18.10 -3.79 -8.02
CA HIS A 398 -18.30 -4.20 -6.63
C HIS A 398 -18.91 -5.61 -6.48
N LEU A 399 -19.76 -6.04 -7.43
CA LEU A 399 -20.34 -7.38 -7.38
C LEU A 399 -19.30 -8.44 -7.67
N LEU A 400 -18.49 -8.23 -8.72
CA LEU A 400 -17.40 -9.15 -9.07
C LEU A 400 -16.30 -9.16 -8.02
N ASP A 401 -15.89 -7.99 -7.52
CA ASP A 401 -14.92 -7.90 -6.40
C ASP A 401 -15.39 -8.77 -5.23
N ARG A 402 -16.62 -8.55 -4.78
CA ARG A 402 -17.17 -9.27 -3.64
C ARG A 402 -17.29 -10.77 -3.88
N LEU A 403 -17.75 -11.18 -5.07
CA LEU A 403 -17.88 -12.59 -5.43
C LEU A 403 -16.51 -13.29 -5.46
N ILE A 404 -15.54 -12.75 -6.19
CA ILE A 404 -14.23 -13.41 -6.36
C ILE A 404 -13.51 -13.51 -5.02
N HIS A 405 -13.54 -12.45 -4.20
CA HIS A 405 -12.91 -12.46 -2.88
C HIS A 405 -13.58 -13.45 -1.92
N LEU A 406 -14.92 -13.52 -1.90
CA LEU A 406 -15.61 -14.46 -1.02
C LEU A 406 -15.44 -15.91 -1.48
N TYR A 407 -15.46 -16.13 -2.80
CA TYR A 407 -15.19 -17.44 -3.38
C TYR A 407 -13.80 -17.96 -3.02
N ALA A 408 -12.79 -17.08 -3.10
CA ALA A 408 -11.42 -17.39 -2.71
C ALA A 408 -11.30 -17.65 -1.20
N LEU A 409 -11.90 -16.78 -0.37
CA LEU A 409 -11.87 -16.89 1.08
C LEU A 409 -12.46 -18.24 1.55
N ASN A 410 -13.63 -18.64 1.03
CA ASN A 410 -14.28 -19.92 1.32
C ASN A 410 -13.46 -21.15 0.87
N ARG A 411 -12.36 -20.95 0.16
CA ARG A 411 -11.44 -22.01 -0.31
C ARG A 411 -10.03 -21.82 0.24
N GLY A 412 -9.93 -21.08 1.35
CA GLY A 412 -8.69 -20.91 2.09
C GLY A 412 -7.68 -19.97 1.42
N VAL A 413 -8.13 -18.99 0.66
CA VAL A 413 -7.27 -17.98 0.03
C VAL A 413 -7.77 -16.58 0.36
N LEU A 414 -6.90 -15.75 0.96
CA LEU A 414 -7.20 -14.36 1.29
C LEU A 414 -6.56 -13.40 0.30
N LEU A 415 -7.38 -12.57 -0.34
CA LEU A 415 -6.95 -11.40 -1.13
C LEU A 415 -7.26 -10.10 -0.38
N THR A 416 -6.70 -8.99 -0.79
CA THR A 416 -6.98 -7.68 -0.18
C THR A 416 -8.41 -7.23 -0.50
N PRO A 417 -9.25 -6.91 0.52
CA PRO A 417 -10.70 -6.77 0.33
C PRO A 417 -11.17 -5.54 -0.46
N PHE A 418 -10.31 -4.62 -0.82
CA PHE A 418 -10.61 -3.42 -1.64
C PHE A 418 -9.80 -3.34 -2.91
N HIS A 419 -9.05 -4.40 -3.22
CA HIS A 419 -8.23 -4.56 -4.42
C HIS A 419 -8.28 -6.01 -4.86
N ASN A 420 -8.18 -6.27 -6.15
CA ASN A 420 -7.92 -7.62 -6.65
C ASN A 420 -6.41 -7.90 -6.61
N MET A 421 -5.80 -7.63 -5.48
CA MET A 421 -4.37 -7.60 -5.27
C MET A 421 -3.89 -8.83 -4.52
N ALA A 422 -2.85 -9.43 -5.07
CA ALA A 422 -2.03 -10.43 -4.40
C ALA A 422 -0.60 -9.92 -4.23
N LEU A 423 -0.04 -10.15 -3.05
CA LEU A 423 1.33 -9.80 -2.70
C LEU A 423 2.09 -11.07 -2.30
N MET A 424 3.32 -11.23 -2.78
CA MET A 424 4.18 -12.35 -2.40
C MET A 424 5.05 -11.96 -1.22
N SER A 425 5.32 -12.93 -0.35
CA SER A 425 6.27 -12.82 0.76
C SER A 425 7.43 -13.80 0.59
N PRO A 426 8.54 -13.66 1.33
CA PRO A 426 9.62 -14.65 1.33
C PRO A 426 9.19 -16.07 1.74
N ALA A 427 8.05 -16.18 2.44
CA ALA A 427 7.47 -17.45 2.89
C ALA A 427 6.41 -18.01 1.93
N THR A 428 5.97 -17.25 0.92
CA THR A 428 5.04 -17.75 -0.10
C THR A 428 5.71 -18.82 -0.94
N SER A 429 4.99 -19.89 -1.23
CA SER A 429 5.46 -21.02 -2.05
C SER A 429 4.78 -21.05 -3.42
N GLU A 430 5.35 -21.79 -4.37
CA GLU A 430 4.70 -22.08 -5.65
C GLU A 430 3.35 -22.77 -5.48
N ALA A 431 3.23 -23.67 -4.50
CA ALA A 431 1.98 -24.37 -4.20
C ALA A 431 0.88 -23.40 -3.73
N ASP A 432 1.23 -22.36 -2.97
CA ASP A 432 0.28 -21.33 -2.57
C ASP A 432 -0.26 -20.56 -3.77
N VAL A 433 0.64 -20.18 -4.70
CA VAL A 433 0.27 -19.51 -5.95
C VAL A 433 -0.61 -20.41 -6.82
N ASP A 434 -0.26 -21.71 -6.94
CA ASP A 434 -1.04 -22.68 -7.72
C ASP A 434 -2.42 -22.92 -7.11
N GLN A 435 -2.53 -22.94 -5.77
CA GLN A 435 -3.83 -23.01 -5.07
C GLN A 435 -4.71 -21.82 -5.45
N HIS A 436 -4.19 -20.59 -5.39
CA HIS A 436 -4.94 -19.41 -5.83
C HIS A 436 -5.38 -19.53 -7.28
N THR A 437 -4.45 -19.89 -8.19
CA THR A 437 -4.74 -20.01 -9.63
C THR A 437 -5.86 -21.01 -9.91
N ALA A 438 -5.85 -22.15 -9.22
CA ALA A 438 -6.91 -23.16 -9.34
C ALA A 438 -8.26 -22.60 -8.85
N VAL A 439 -8.28 -21.96 -7.68
CA VAL A 439 -9.49 -21.36 -7.11
C VAL A 439 -10.04 -20.22 -8.00
N PHE A 440 -9.17 -19.39 -8.55
CA PHE A 440 -9.56 -18.32 -9.47
C PHE A 440 -10.15 -18.89 -10.77
N ARG A 441 -9.50 -19.89 -11.38
CA ARG A 441 -10.00 -20.59 -12.57
C ARG A 441 -11.37 -21.20 -12.35
N ASP A 442 -11.59 -21.85 -11.21
CA ASP A 442 -12.89 -22.42 -10.84
C ASP A 442 -13.96 -21.33 -10.70
N ALA A 443 -13.62 -20.20 -10.02
CA ALA A 443 -14.54 -19.08 -9.83
C ALA A 443 -15.00 -18.48 -11.17
N VAL A 444 -14.06 -18.22 -12.08
CA VAL A 444 -14.38 -17.64 -13.40
C VAL A 444 -15.06 -18.66 -14.33
N GLY A 445 -14.75 -19.94 -14.21
CA GLY A 445 -15.43 -21.04 -14.88
C GLY A 445 -16.91 -21.14 -14.48
N GLU A 446 -17.21 -21.06 -13.19
CA GLU A 446 -18.60 -21.02 -12.71
C GLU A 446 -19.29 -19.72 -13.14
N LEU A 447 -18.61 -18.58 -13.10
CA LEU A 447 -19.16 -17.29 -13.51
C LEU A 447 -19.54 -17.28 -15.00
N THR A 448 -18.72 -17.86 -15.87
CA THR A 448 -18.97 -17.92 -17.33
C THR A 448 -19.88 -19.08 -17.72
N GLY A 449 -20.04 -20.09 -16.87
CA GLY A 449 -20.79 -21.30 -17.13
C GLY A 449 -20.05 -22.31 -18.00
N SER A 450 -18.77 -22.15 -18.15
CA SER A 450 -17.89 -23.15 -18.71
C SER A 450 -17.55 -24.16 -17.60
N ARG A 451 -17.86 -25.44 -17.79
CA ARG A 451 -17.36 -26.47 -16.87
C ARG A 451 -15.84 -26.59 -17.12
N PRO A 452 -15.01 -26.74 -16.07
CA PRO A 452 -13.64 -27.15 -16.28
C PRO A 452 -13.64 -28.47 -17.04
N SER A 453 -12.87 -28.53 -18.10
CA SER A 453 -12.68 -29.72 -18.95
C SER A 453 -11.91 -30.81 -18.22
#